data_706da13b52b4ea67afa37024f2b1dd50
#
_entry.id   706da13b52b4ea67afa37024f2b1dd50
#
_cell.length_a   1.000
_cell.length_b   1.000
_cell.length_c   1.000
_cell.angle_alpha   90.00
_cell.angle_beta   90.00
_cell.angle_gamma   90.00
#
_symmetry.space_group_name_H-M   'P 1'
#
loop_
_entity.id
_entity.type
_entity.pdbx_description
1 polymer ?
#
loop_
_entity_poly.entity_id
_entity_poly.type
_entity_poly.pdbx_seq_one_letter_code
_entity_poly.pdbx_strand_id
1 'polypeptide(L)'
;MAKKRPTNTGKITNRRAKFDYNLQDDYIAGIVLSGRETKSLRKGHGHLKGAYVTFKNNEPYLTNATITGDSSIIISEEDQTKARKLLLKKKEINQLLAAKNQGLTVVPIELLIKGKYIKLRISAGKGKKLYDKREVIKKRDQDRINNRELKNY
;
A
#
# COMPACT_ATOMS: atom_id res chain seq x y z
N MET A 1 -20.70 -30.87 7.43
CA MET A 1 -20.61 -29.63 6.64
C MET A 1 -19.40 -28.85 7.10
N ALA A 2 -18.44 -28.63 6.22
CA ALA A 2 -17.31 -27.78 6.52
C ALA A 2 -17.81 -26.32 6.66
N LYS A 3 -17.64 -25.71 7.84
CA LYS A 3 -17.89 -24.29 8.03
C LYS A 3 -16.97 -23.53 7.05
N LYS A 4 -17.55 -22.84 6.07
CA LYS A 4 -16.82 -21.86 5.26
C LYS A 4 -16.11 -20.91 6.23
N ARG A 5 -14.77 -20.97 6.28
CA ARG A 5 -13.99 -19.97 7.00
C ARG A 5 -14.34 -18.62 6.39
N PRO A 6 -14.67 -17.62 7.21
CA PRO A 6 -14.92 -16.29 6.67
C PRO A 6 -13.69 -15.89 5.87
N THR A 7 -13.84 -15.73 4.58
CA THR A 7 -12.83 -15.10 3.74
C THR A 7 -12.77 -13.65 4.19
N ASN A 8 -11.76 -13.32 4.97
CA ASN A 8 -11.52 -11.94 5.38
C ASN A 8 -11.18 -11.16 4.10
N THR A 9 -12.20 -10.64 3.46
CA THR A 9 -12.08 -9.70 2.36
C THR A 9 -11.79 -8.34 2.97
N GLY A 10 -10.53 -8.11 3.25
CA GLY A 10 -10.06 -6.84 3.78
C GLY A 10 -9.13 -6.13 2.80
N LYS A 11 -8.84 -4.91 3.10
CA LYS A 11 -7.76 -4.16 2.45
C LYS A 11 -6.99 -3.35 3.49
N ILE A 12 -5.70 -3.26 3.31
CA ILE A 12 -4.82 -2.42 4.11
C ILE A 12 -4.46 -1.23 3.24
N THR A 13 -4.92 -0.05 3.63
CA THR A 13 -4.76 1.18 2.83
C THR A 13 -3.61 2.02 3.36
N ASN A 14 -2.80 2.54 2.46
CA ASN A 14 -1.78 3.53 2.75
C ASN A 14 -2.34 4.95 2.57
N ARG A 15 -2.95 5.47 3.61
CA ARG A 15 -3.53 6.83 3.59
C ARG A 15 -2.48 7.91 3.37
N ARG A 16 -1.27 7.69 3.87
CA ARG A 16 -0.16 8.63 3.77
C ARG A 16 0.29 8.83 2.32
N ALA A 17 0.29 7.79 1.51
CA ALA A 17 0.67 7.88 0.11
C ALA A 17 -0.22 8.84 -0.68
N LYS A 18 -1.53 8.79 -0.47
CA LYS A 18 -2.49 9.70 -1.11
C LYS A 18 -2.33 11.15 -0.67
N PHE A 19 -1.89 11.37 0.56
CA PHE A 19 -1.63 12.69 1.10
C PHE A 19 -0.30 13.27 0.63
N ASP A 20 0.76 12.46 0.61
CA ASP A 20 2.14 12.91 0.35
C ASP A 20 2.48 13.00 -1.14
N TYR A 21 1.75 12.30 -2.02
CA TYR A 21 2.07 12.18 -3.44
C TYR A 21 0.88 12.54 -4.34
N ASN A 22 1.20 13.17 -5.47
CA ASN A 22 0.29 13.29 -6.62
C ASN A 22 0.41 12.01 -7.44
N LEU A 23 -0.53 11.09 -7.24
CA LEU A 23 -0.50 9.77 -7.85
C LEU A 23 -0.98 9.81 -9.29
N GLN A 24 -0.31 9.03 -10.13
CA GLN A 24 -0.64 8.83 -11.55
C GLN A 24 -1.28 7.45 -11.74
N ASP A 25 -0.85 6.73 -12.78
CA ASP A 25 -1.41 5.42 -13.10
C ASP A 25 -1.20 4.38 -12.00
N ASP A 26 -2.22 3.56 -11.78
CA ASP A 26 -2.21 2.46 -10.84
C ASP A 26 -1.86 1.15 -11.52
N TYR A 27 -1.13 0.29 -10.79
CA TYR A 27 -0.78 -1.06 -11.23
C TYR A 27 -1.13 -2.05 -10.12
N ILE A 28 -1.58 -3.23 -10.51
CA ILE A 28 -1.84 -4.33 -9.59
C ILE A 28 -0.70 -5.33 -9.69
N ALA A 29 0.06 -5.45 -8.61
CA ALA A 29 1.19 -6.37 -8.50
C ALA A 29 0.81 -7.59 -7.66
N GLY A 30 1.36 -8.75 -8.03
CA GLY A 30 1.45 -9.87 -7.09
C GLY A 30 2.57 -9.60 -6.09
N ILE A 31 2.47 -10.17 -4.91
CA ILE A 31 3.48 -10.06 -3.86
C ILE A 31 3.90 -11.45 -3.38
N VAL A 32 5.21 -11.68 -3.30
CA VAL A 32 5.76 -12.93 -2.78
C VAL A 32 5.81 -12.85 -1.25
N LEU A 33 4.99 -13.66 -0.60
CA LEU A 33 4.84 -13.71 0.85
C LEU A 33 5.10 -15.14 1.37
N SER A 34 5.62 -15.24 2.58
CA SER A 34 5.64 -16.50 3.31
C SER A 34 4.22 -16.86 3.81
N GLY A 35 4.01 -18.11 4.19
CA GLY A 35 2.74 -18.54 4.76
C GLY A 35 2.37 -17.78 6.03
N ARG A 36 3.35 -17.47 6.87
CA ARG A 36 3.17 -16.68 8.09
C ARG A 36 2.75 -15.24 7.79
N GLU A 37 3.40 -14.59 6.84
CA GLU A 37 3.07 -13.24 6.41
C GLU A 37 1.67 -13.16 5.81
N THR A 38 1.30 -14.12 4.97
CA THR A 38 -0.05 -14.23 4.39
C THR A 38 -1.10 -14.36 5.48
N LYS A 39 -0.86 -15.23 6.46
CA LYS A 39 -1.78 -15.44 7.58
C LYS A 39 -1.92 -14.18 8.45
N SER A 40 -0.82 -13.50 8.73
CA SER A 40 -0.83 -12.22 9.47
C SER A 40 -1.59 -11.13 8.74
N LEU A 41 -1.37 -10.96 7.45
CA LEU A 41 -2.09 -9.97 6.65
C LEU A 41 -3.60 -10.24 6.59
N ARG A 42 -4.01 -11.51 6.52
CA ARG A 42 -5.42 -11.88 6.57
C ARG A 42 -6.09 -11.54 7.92
N LYS A 43 -5.31 -11.45 8.98
CA LYS A 43 -5.76 -10.97 10.29
C LYS A 43 -5.70 -9.44 10.42
N GLY A 44 -5.17 -8.74 9.43
CA GLY A 44 -5.00 -7.29 9.46
C GLY A 44 -3.73 -6.79 10.16
N HIS A 45 -2.76 -7.66 10.42
CA HIS A 45 -1.51 -7.33 11.11
C HIS A 45 -0.43 -6.84 10.14
N GLY A 46 -0.63 -5.69 9.56
CA GLY A 46 0.36 -5.06 8.70
C GLY A 46 0.00 -3.63 8.36
N HIS A 47 0.98 -2.86 7.95
CA HIS A 47 0.76 -1.50 7.47
C HIS A 47 1.78 -1.10 6.40
N LEU A 48 1.39 -0.15 5.58
CA LEU A 48 2.18 0.36 4.45
C LEU A 48 2.79 1.74 4.73
N LYS A 49 2.68 2.25 5.93
CA LYS A 49 3.21 3.57 6.30
C LYS A 49 4.71 3.64 6.06
N GLY A 50 5.15 4.59 5.25
CA GLY A 50 6.56 4.76 4.91
C GLY A 50 7.10 3.74 3.92
N ALA A 51 6.27 2.84 3.39
CA ALA A 51 6.67 1.87 2.40
C ALA A 51 6.84 2.50 1.01
N TYR A 52 7.73 1.94 0.23
CA TYR A 52 7.99 2.36 -1.14
C TYR A 52 8.44 1.17 -1.99
N VAL A 53 8.42 1.34 -3.30
CA VAL A 53 8.87 0.31 -4.24
C VAL A 53 10.25 0.66 -4.76
N THR A 54 11.18 -0.27 -4.61
CA THR A 54 12.54 -0.18 -5.16
C THR A 54 12.71 -1.15 -6.31
N PHE A 55 13.70 -0.89 -7.16
CA PHE A 55 14.07 -1.77 -8.26
C PHE A 55 15.50 -2.25 -8.06
N LYS A 56 15.67 -3.56 -8.08
CA LYS A 56 16.98 -4.21 -8.01
C LYS A 56 17.09 -5.16 -9.18
N ASN A 57 18.11 -4.99 -10.03
CA ASN A 57 18.26 -5.76 -11.28
C ASN A 57 17.00 -5.71 -12.16
N ASN A 58 16.35 -4.54 -12.25
CA ASN A 58 15.09 -4.33 -12.98
C ASN A 58 13.90 -5.13 -12.45
N GLU A 59 13.97 -5.63 -11.23
CA GLU A 59 12.88 -6.31 -10.53
C GLU A 59 12.33 -5.42 -9.41
N PRO A 60 10.99 -5.29 -9.30
CA PRO A 60 10.37 -4.47 -8.25
C PRO A 60 10.32 -5.18 -6.91
N TYR A 61 10.62 -4.45 -5.84
CA TYR A 61 10.53 -4.91 -4.45
C TYR A 61 9.78 -3.91 -3.60
N LEU A 62 8.86 -4.40 -2.78
CA LEU A 62 8.21 -3.61 -1.74
C LEU A 62 9.15 -3.51 -0.54
N THR A 63 9.56 -2.30 -0.21
CA THR A 63 10.52 -2.02 0.86
C THR A 63 9.87 -1.25 1.99
N ASN A 64 10.24 -1.57 3.21
CA ASN A 64 9.77 -0.89 4.43
C ASN A 64 8.27 -1.01 4.73
N ALA A 65 7.59 -1.99 4.14
CA ALA A 65 6.25 -2.39 4.58
C ALA A 65 6.38 -3.31 5.80
N THR A 66 5.56 -3.08 6.81
CA THR A 66 5.61 -3.84 8.05
C THR A 66 4.51 -4.90 8.09
N ILE A 67 4.90 -6.13 8.37
CA ILE A 67 3.99 -7.25 8.63
C ILE A 67 4.35 -7.79 10.01
N THR A 68 3.47 -7.60 10.98
CA THR A 68 3.70 -8.05 12.36
C THR A 68 3.04 -9.39 12.62
N GLY A 69 3.60 -10.14 13.57
CA GLY A 69 2.98 -11.37 14.06
C GLY A 69 2.10 -11.13 15.29
N ASP A 70 1.58 -12.23 15.81
CA ASP A 70 0.85 -12.27 17.08
C ASP A 70 1.32 -13.48 17.92
N SER A 71 0.62 -13.81 19.00
CA SER A 71 0.96 -14.95 19.84
C SER A 71 0.95 -16.30 19.10
N SER A 72 0.19 -16.42 18.02
CA SER A 72 0.08 -17.63 17.20
C SER A 72 0.96 -17.59 15.94
N ILE A 73 1.43 -16.42 15.55
CA ILE A 73 2.25 -16.21 14.34
C ILE A 73 3.50 -15.45 14.74
N ILE A 74 4.63 -16.14 14.78
CA ILE A 74 5.90 -15.53 15.16
C ILE A 74 6.62 -15.05 13.91
N ILE A 75 6.84 -13.73 13.83
CA ILE A 75 7.63 -13.08 12.80
C ILE A 75 8.74 -12.29 13.49
N SER A 76 10.01 -12.57 13.15
CA SER A 76 11.16 -11.87 13.72
C SER A 76 11.13 -10.38 13.32
N GLU A 77 11.74 -9.51 14.14
CA GLU A 77 11.81 -8.07 13.84
C GLU A 77 12.45 -7.78 12.48
N GLU A 78 13.48 -8.53 12.12
CA GLU A 78 14.15 -8.42 10.82
C GLU A 78 13.21 -8.79 9.66
N ASP A 79 12.38 -9.82 9.83
CA ASP A 79 11.44 -10.28 8.82
C ASP A 79 10.21 -9.38 8.69
N GLN A 80 9.89 -8.59 9.70
CA GLN A 80 8.74 -7.69 9.68
C GLN A 80 8.84 -6.63 8.58
N THR A 81 10.03 -6.10 8.35
CA THR A 81 10.28 -5.00 7.40
C THR A 81 11.14 -5.38 6.21
N LYS A 82 11.40 -6.67 6.00
CA LYS A 82 12.21 -7.11 4.87
C LYS A 82 11.62 -6.71 3.52
N ALA A 83 12.48 -6.55 2.51
CA ALA A 83 12.05 -6.32 1.14
C ALA A 83 11.33 -7.56 0.58
N ARG A 84 10.22 -7.35 -0.11
CA ARG A 84 9.39 -8.41 -0.70
C ARG A 84 9.28 -8.22 -2.20
N LYS A 85 9.54 -9.28 -2.95
CA LYS A 85 9.47 -9.24 -4.41
C LYS A 85 8.03 -9.03 -4.87
N LEU A 86 7.86 -8.15 -5.85
CA LEU A 86 6.59 -7.92 -6.53
C LEU A 86 6.60 -8.60 -7.90
N LEU A 87 5.44 -9.08 -8.30
CA LEU A 87 5.23 -9.76 -9.57
C LEU A 87 4.39 -8.88 -10.49
N LEU A 88 5.02 -8.39 -11.54
CA LEU A 88 4.42 -7.54 -12.56
C LEU A 88 4.78 -8.05 -13.95
N LYS A 89 3.98 -7.68 -14.93
CA LYS A 89 4.29 -7.93 -16.34
C LYS A 89 5.49 -7.07 -16.76
N LYS A 90 6.31 -7.58 -17.65
CA LYS A 90 7.50 -6.88 -18.14
C LYS A 90 7.18 -5.48 -18.68
N LYS A 91 6.06 -5.33 -19.37
CA LYS A 91 5.57 -4.03 -19.87
C LYS A 91 5.31 -3.04 -18.71
N GLU A 92 4.69 -3.51 -17.65
CA GLU A 92 4.40 -2.68 -16.46
C GLU A 92 5.68 -2.28 -15.74
N ILE A 93 6.63 -3.21 -15.60
CA ILE A 93 7.96 -2.94 -15.01
C ILE A 93 8.68 -1.85 -15.82
N ASN A 94 8.67 -1.94 -17.13
CA ASN A 94 9.31 -0.95 -17.99
C ASN A 94 8.65 0.43 -17.86
N GLN A 95 7.33 0.49 -17.75
CA GLN A 95 6.60 1.73 -17.52
C GLN A 95 6.96 2.37 -16.19
N LEU A 96 7.05 1.57 -15.13
CA LEU A 96 7.43 2.04 -13.80
C LEU A 96 8.89 2.49 -13.73
N LEU A 97 9.80 1.80 -14.41
CA LEU A 97 11.20 2.21 -14.51
C LEU A 97 11.34 3.54 -15.27
N ALA A 98 10.58 3.73 -16.32
CA ALA A 98 10.54 5.01 -17.04
C ALA A 98 10.01 6.14 -16.16
N ALA A 99 8.97 5.89 -15.38
CA ALA A 99 8.44 6.86 -14.41
C ALA A 99 9.48 7.22 -13.34
N LYS A 100 10.20 6.23 -12.82
CA LYS A 100 11.28 6.44 -11.86
C LYS A 100 12.40 7.30 -12.44
N ASN A 101 12.79 7.07 -13.68
CA ASN A 101 13.81 7.86 -14.39
C ASN A 101 13.37 9.31 -14.60
N GLN A 102 12.07 9.58 -14.63
CA GLN A 102 11.50 10.93 -14.69
C GLN A 102 11.42 11.62 -13.32
N GLY A 103 11.93 11.00 -12.28
CA GLY A 103 11.91 11.54 -10.91
C GLY A 103 10.66 11.21 -10.10
N LEU A 104 9.81 10.32 -10.59
CA LEU A 104 8.63 9.86 -9.85
C LEU A 104 9.02 8.76 -8.86
N THR A 105 8.30 8.69 -7.75
CA THR A 105 8.45 7.64 -6.74
C THR A 105 7.32 6.64 -6.90
N VAL A 106 7.64 5.35 -6.87
CA VAL A 106 6.64 4.29 -6.88
C VAL A 106 6.30 3.93 -5.43
N VAL A 107 5.03 4.09 -5.08
CA VAL A 107 4.54 3.88 -3.71
C VAL A 107 3.37 2.89 -3.69
N PRO A 108 3.27 2.06 -2.63
CA PRO A 108 2.11 1.20 -2.46
C PRO A 108 0.91 2.02 -1.97
N ILE A 109 -0.25 1.75 -2.52
CA ILE A 109 -1.50 2.41 -2.17
C ILE A 109 -2.32 1.56 -1.22
N GLU A 110 -2.51 0.30 -1.55
CA GLU A 110 -3.28 -0.63 -0.73
C GLU A 110 -2.91 -2.09 -0.99
N LEU A 111 -3.00 -2.89 0.05
CA LEU A 111 -2.97 -4.35 -0.05
C LEU A 111 -4.40 -4.85 -0.21
N LEU A 112 -4.64 -5.64 -1.24
CA LEU A 112 -5.93 -6.24 -1.53
C LEU A 112 -5.93 -7.68 -1.04
N ILE A 113 -6.66 -7.92 0.05
CA ILE A 113 -6.80 -9.25 0.66
C ILE A 113 -8.14 -9.82 0.20
N LYS A 114 -8.17 -10.30 -1.03
CA LYS A 114 -9.37 -10.83 -1.64
C LYS A 114 -9.10 -12.20 -2.25
N GLY A 115 -9.91 -13.19 -1.87
CA GLY A 115 -9.79 -14.54 -2.39
C GLY A 115 -8.50 -15.24 -1.95
N LYS A 116 -7.95 -16.05 -2.84
CA LYS A 116 -6.80 -16.92 -2.56
C LYS A 116 -5.47 -16.18 -2.50
N TYR A 117 -5.33 -15.11 -3.27
CA TYR A 117 -4.08 -14.35 -3.42
C TYR A 117 -4.19 -12.95 -2.85
N ILE A 118 -3.11 -12.51 -2.21
CA ILE A 118 -2.95 -11.12 -1.79
C ILE A 118 -2.25 -10.37 -2.92
N LYS A 119 -2.82 -9.23 -3.31
CA LYS A 119 -2.27 -8.36 -4.34
C LYS A 119 -1.98 -6.98 -3.76
N LEU A 120 -1.07 -6.26 -4.39
CA LEU A 120 -0.69 -4.92 -4.00
C LEU A 120 -1.01 -3.94 -5.13
N ARG A 121 -1.78 -2.89 -4.81
CA ARG A 121 -1.94 -1.76 -5.73
C ARG A 121 -0.79 -0.79 -5.49
N ILE A 122 -0.09 -0.44 -6.55
CA ILE A 122 1.01 0.52 -6.53
C ILE A 122 0.76 1.62 -7.55
N SER A 123 1.34 2.78 -7.33
CA SER A 123 1.26 3.90 -8.26
C SER A 123 2.57 4.68 -8.28
N ALA A 124 2.88 5.27 -9.41
CA ALA A 124 3.94 6.25 -9.51
C ALA A 124 3.37 7.64 -9.19
N GLY A 125 4.11 8.43 -8.46
CA GLY A 125 3.67 9.76 -8.07
C GLY A 125 4.82 10.70 -7.77
N LYS A 126 4.53 11.98 -7.89
CA LYS A 126 5.44 13.05 -7.48
C LYS A 126 5.12 13.49 -6.06
N GLY A 127 6.14 13.61 -5.22
CA GLY A 127 5.99 14.13 -3.87
C GLY A 127 5.36 15.52 -3.87
N LYS A 128 4.33 15.74 -3.06
CA LYS A 128 3.69 17.05 -2.90
C LYS A 128 4.61 18.00 -2.14
N LYS A 129 4.67 19.25 -2.59
CA LYS A 129 5.31 20.32 -1.85
C LYS A 129 4.52 20.64 -0.58
N LEU A 130 5.17 21.19 0.43
CA LEU A 130 4.53 21.55 1.70
C LEU A 130 3.31 22.48 1.50
N TYR A 131 3.37 23.36 0.54
CA TYR A 131 2.25 24.24 0.15
C TYR A 131 1.00 23.43 -0.27
N ASP A 132 1.17 22.46 -1.16
CA ASP A 132 0.07 21.61 -1.63
C ASP A 132 -0.58 20.81 -0.49
N LYS A 133 0.24 20.32 0.44
CA LYS A 133 -0.25 19.60 1.63
C LYS A 133 -1.09 20.49 2.53
N ARG A 134 -0.69 21.74 2.73
CA ARG A 134 -1.45 22.71 3.52
C ARG A 134 -2.81 23.02 2.90
N GLU A 135 -2.89 23.15 1.58
CA GLU A 135 -4.17 23.35 0.89
C GLU A 135 -5.12 22.16 1.03
N VAL A 136 -4.61 20.95 0.91
CA VAL A 136 -5.40 19.73 1.12
C VAL A 136 -5.99 19.71 2.54
N ILE A 137 -5.21 20.06 3.55
CA ILE A 137 -5.67 20.11 4.95
C ILE A 137 -6.76 21.18 5.10
N LYS A 138 -6.57 22.38 4.57
CA LYS A 138 -7.56 23.46 4.62
C LYS A 138 -8.89 23.05 3.98
N LYS A 139 -8.84 22.41 2.83
CA LYS A 139 -10.03 21.92 2.14
C LYS A 139 -10.78 20.87 2.96
N ARG A 140 -10.07 19.92 3.55
CA ARG A 140 -10.67 18.90 4.42
C ARG A 140 -11.35 19.51 5.65
N ASP A 141 -10.73 20.50 6.28
CA ASP A 141 -11.29 21.17 7.43
C ASP A 141 -12.54 21.98 7.05
N GLN A 142 -12.54 22.65 5.92
CA GLN A 142 -13.70 23.36 5.41
C GLN A 142 -14.86 22.40 5.10
N ASP A 143 -14.59 21.27 4.46
CA ASP A 143 -15.59 20.25 4.18
C ASP A 143 -16.21 19.67 5.46
N ARG A 144 -15.40 19.49 6.51
CA ARG A 144 -15.90 19.05 7.83
C ARG A 144 -16.83 20.07 8.46
N ILE A 145 -16.52 21.36 8.39
CA ILE A 145 -17.35 22.44 8.90
C ILE A 145 -18.68 22.49 8.14
N ASN A 146 -18.63 22.46 6.82
CA ASN A 146 -19.82 22.47 5.96
C ASN A 146 -20.74 21.28 6.25
N ASN A 147 -20.18 20.09 6.41
CA ASN A 147 -20.92 18.88 6.73
C ASN A 147 -21.56 18.93 8.13
N ARG A 148 -20.94 19.59 9.10
CA ARG A 148 -21.52 19.79 10.43
C ARG A 148 -22.68 20.76 10.38
N GLU A 149 -22.56 21.86 9.65
CA GLU A 149 -23.63 22.84 9.47
C GLU A 149 -24.85 22.22 8.79
N LEU A 150 -24.63 21.39 7.74
CA LEU A 150 -25.73 20.69 7.05
C LEU A 150 -26.48 19.68 7.95
N LYS A 151 -25.83 19.11 8.95
CA LYS A 151 -26.47 18.18 9.89
C LYS A 151 -27.30 18.87 10.97
N ASN A 152 -27.10 20.15 11.18
CA ASN A 152 -27.78 20.92 12.20
C ASN A 152 -29.06 21.63 11.69
N TYR A 153 -29.42 21.39 10.43
CA TYR A 153 -30.69 21.89 9.83
C TYR A 153 -31.78 20.85 9.84
#